data_cacbcb4a758ae7fd1cba6d6d0f842e9e
#
_entry.id   cacbcb4a758ae7fd1cba6d6d0f842e9e
#
_cell.length_a   1.000
_cell.length_b   1.000
_cell.length_c   1.000
_cell.angle_alpha   90.00
_cell.angle_beta   90.00
_cell.angle_gamma   90.00
#
_symmetry.space_group_name_H-M   'P 1'
#
loop_
_entity.id
_entity.type
_entity.pdbx_description
1 polymer ?
#
loop_
_entity_poly.entity_id
_entity_poly.type
_entity_poly.pdbx_seq_one_letter_code
_entity_poly.pdbx_strand_id
1 'polypeptide(L)'
;MSEHPRLEAGQLLLALQRAEVRFVLIGGLAAQVHGSPSLTFDVDVCFDLDRDNLDRLANALIELVAIRREMPQGVVAPIDARALRAGDVFTLRTRLGDLDLLAHPAPAFDYATLAAHAVRVEIQGADVQVASLDDLMAMKRAAGRPKDRVELEILGALREQIDRHG
;
A
#
# COMPACT_ATOMS: atom_id res chain seq x y z
N MET A 1 -1.33 -28.04 -4.41
CA MET A 1 -1.68 -26.70 -4.92
C MET A 1 -1.63 -25.72 -3.75
N SER A 2 -0.77 -24.74 -3.83
CA SER A 2 -0.77 -23.68 -2.83
C SER A 2 -1.92 -22.74 -3.17
N GLU A 3 -2.99 -22.79 -2.39
CA GLU A 3 -4.05 -21.80 -2.49
C GLU A 3 -3.48 -20.45 -2.07
N HIS A 4 -3.57 -19.47 -2.95
CA HIS A 4 -3.27 -18.09 -2.58
C HIS A 4 -4.35 -17.62 -1.60
N PRO A 5 -3.98 -17.07 -0.45
CA PRO A 5 -4.97 -16.53 0.47
C PRO A 5 -5.81 -15.47 -0.24
N ARG A 6 -7.11 -15.55 -0.04
CA ARG A 6 -8.03 -14.53 -0.53
C ARG A 6 -7.69 -13.20 0.14
N LEU A 7 -7.73 -12.11 -0.62
CA LEU A 7 -7.48 -10.80 -0.07
C LEU A 7 -8.60 -10.37 0.89
N GLU A 8 -8.22 -10.16 2.13
CA GLU A 8 -9.05 -9.61 3.21
C GLU A 8 -8.52 -8.22 3.55
N ALA A 9 -8.73 -7.28 2.62
CA ALA A 9 -8.10 -5.95 2.67
C ALA A 9 -8.41 -5.20 3.97
N GLY A 10 -9.67 -5.18 4.40
CA GLY A 10 -10.06 -4.51 5.64
C GLY A 10 -9.39 -5.10 6.87
N GLN A 11 -9.31 -6.43 6.97
CA GLN A 11 -8.63 -7.10 8.08
C GLN A 11 -7.13 -6.85 8.05
N LEU A 12 -6.53 -6.82 6.87
CA LEU A 12 -5.10 -6.53 6.71
C LEU A 12 -4.77 -5.11 7.16
N LEU A 13 -5.55 -4.13 6.74
CA LEU A 13 -5.40 -2.73 7.17
C LEU A 13 -5.63 -2.57 8.66
N LEU A 14 -6.62 -3.26 9.21
CA LEU A 14 -6.91 -3.23 10.65
C LEU A 14 -5.75 -3.83 11.47
N ALA A 15 -5.13 -4.91 10.98
CA ALA A 15 -3.97 -5.50 11.63
C ALA A 15 -2.79 -4.51 11.69
N LEU A 16 -2.53 -3.78 10.61
CA LEU A 16 -1.49 -2.76 10.58
C LEU A 16 -1.82 -1.59 11.53
N GLN A 17 -3.07 -1.16 11.56
CA GLN A 17 -3.50 -0.08 12.46
C GLN A 17 -3.38 -0.49 13.93
N ARG A 18 -3.82 -1.70 14.29
CA ARG A 18 -3.72 -2.22 15.67
C ARG A 18 -2.28 -2.36 16.14
N ALA A 19 -1.37 -2.63 15.23
CA ALA A 19 0.07 -2.66 15.50
C ALA A 19 0.68 -1.25 15.58
N GLU A 20 -0.13 -0.21 15.39
CA GLU A 20 0.28 1.20 15.40
C GLU A 20 1.34 1.52 14.34
N VAL A 21 1.26 0.84 13.20
CA VAL A 21 2.13 1.09 12.06
C VAL A 21 1.70 2.39 11.35
N ARG A 22 2.66 3.28 11.11
CA ARG A 22 2.43 4.48 10.30
C ARG A 22 2.64 4.15 8.84
N PHE A 23 1.60 4.30 8.05
CA PHE A 23 1.61 4.07 6.62
C PHE A 23 0.55 4.92 5.91
N VAL A 24 0.72 5.10 4.61
CA VAL A 24 -0.28 5.69 3.73
C VAL A 24 -0.67 4.63 2.72
N LEU A 25 -1.97 4.39 2.57
CA LEU A 25 -2.50 3.47 1.55
C LEU A 25 -2.33 4.11 0.18
N ILE A 26 -1.71 3.37 -0.74
CA ILE A 26 -1.48 3.76 -2.13
C ILE A 26 -2.02 2.68 -3.06
N GLY A 27 -1.77 2.81 -4.35
CA GLY A 27 -2.10 1.78 -5.34
C GLY A 27 -3.58 1.64 -5.63
N GLY A 28 -3.98 0.46 -6.09
CA GLY A 28 -5.33 0.20 -6.59
C GLY A 28 -6.42 0.36 -5.55
N LEU A 29 -6.18 -0.05 -4.31
CA LEU A 29 -7.17 0.07 -3.25
C LEU A 29 -7.41 1.55 -2.88
N ALA A 30 -6.35 2.35 -2.86
CA ALA A 30 -6.47 3.79 -2.66
C ALA A 30 -7.27 4.43 -3.79
N ALA A 31 -7.03 4.03 -5.03
CA ALA A 31 -7.80 4.49 -6.19
C ALA A 31 -9.29 4.13 -6.05
N GLN A 32 -9.60 2.93 -5.57
CA GLN A 32 -11.00 2.52 -5.31
C GLN A 32 -11.67 3.41 -4.26
N VAL A 33 -10.96 3.80 -3.22
CA VAL A 33 -11.48 4.72 -2.19
C VAL A 33 -11.90 6.05 -2.84
N HIS A 34 -11.17 6.51 -3.84
CA HIS A 34 -11.50 7.73 -4.59
C HIS A 34 -12.57 7.50 -5.67
N GLY A 35 -13.02 6.26 -5.88
CA GLY A 35 -14.10 5.95 -6.82
C GLY A 35 -13.68 5.20 -8.08
N SER A 36 -12.43 4.76 -8.19
CA SER A 36 -11.99 3.96 -9.34
C SER A 36 -12.75 2.62 -9.39
N PRO A 37 -13.25 2.22 -10.57
CA PRO A 37 -13.90 0.93 -10.74
C PRO A 37 -12.91 -0.23 -10.94
N SER A 38 -11.60 0.05 -11.03
CA SER A 38 -10.59 -0.97 -11.29
C SER A 38 -10.47 -1.94 -10.13
N LEU A 39 -10.30 -3.23 -10.46
CA LEU A 39 -10.09 -4.28 -9.46
C LEU A 39 -8.64 -4.27 -8.98
N THR A 40 -8.44 -4.65 -7.72
CA THR A 40 -7.13 -4.85 -7.12
C THR A 40 -7.11 -6.17 -6.35
N PHE A 41 -5.95 -6.82 -6.34
CA PHE A 41 -5.75 -8.12 -5.68
C PHE A 41 -4.73 -8.06 -4.55
N ASP A 42 -4.21 -6.88 -4.26
CA ASP A 42 -3.23 -6.65 -3.21
C ASP A 42 -3.50 -5.32 -2.51
N VAL A 43 -2.84 -5.16 -1.36
CA VAL A 43 -2.81 -3.89 -0.62
C VAL A 43 -1.41 -3.31 -0.79
N ASP A 44 -1.33 -2.06 -1.26
CA ASP A 44 -0.07 -1.34 -1.40
C ASP A 44 0.00 -0.23 -0.37
N VAL A 45 1.07 -0.18 0.41
CA VAL A 45 1.27 0.87 1.41
C VAL A 45 2.66 1.47 1.33
N CYS A 46 2.75 2.78 1.57
CA CYS A 46 4.01 3.48 1.78
C CYS A 46 4.23 3.59 3.29
N PHE A 47 5.32 3.02 3.78
CA PHE A 47 5.59 2.97 5.22
C PHE A 47 6.62 3.99 5.65
N ASP A 48 6.49 4.45 6.91
CA ASP A 48 7.43 5.38 7.53
C ASP A 48 8.70 4.63 7.94
N LEU A 49 9.87 5.20 7.59
CA LEU A 49 11.18 4.62 7.87
C LEU A 49 11.69 4.92 9.28
N ASP A 50 10.91 5.61 10.12
CA ASP A 50 11.30 5.84 11.50
C ASP A 50 11.53 4.52 12.24
N ARG A 51 12.54 4.47 13.08
CA ARG A 51 13.00 3.25 13.76
C ARG A 51 11.87 2.53 14.50
N ASP A 52 11.11 3.29 15.30
CA ASP A 52 10.02 2.71 16.08
C ASP A 52 8.94 2.12 15.16
N ASN A 53 8.68 2.77 14.04
CA ASN A 53 7.71 2.28 13.06
C ASN A 53 8.18 0.99 12.39
N LEU A 54 9.46 0.89 12.07
CA LEU A 54 10.02 -0.33 11.48
C LEU A 54 9.93 -1.52 12.44
N ASP A 55 10.13 -1.30 13.74
CA ASP A 55 9.97 -2.34 14.75
C ASP A 55 8.51 -2.80 14.84
N ARG A 56 7.55 -1.88 14.83
CA ARG A 56 6.12 -2.21 14.85
C ARG A 56 5.70 -2.95 13.58
N LEU A 57 6.18 -2.50 12.42
CA LEU A 57 5.89 -3.15 11.15
C LEU A 57 6.47 -4.57 11.11
N ALA A 58 7.73 -4.76 11.55
CA ALA A 58 8.33 -6.08 11.61
C ALA A 58 7.52 -7.04 12.48
N ASN A 59 7.05 -6.58 13.65
CA ASN A 59 6.20 -7.37 14.54
C ASN A 59 4.85 -7.71 13.89
N ALA A 60 4.23 -6.74 13.21
CA ALA A 60 2.98 -6.98 12.49
C ALA A 60 3.15 -8.03 11.39
N LEU A 61 4.27 -8.00 10.66
CA LEU A 61 4.55 -8.97 9.60
C LEU A 61 4.71 -10.38 10.14
N ILE A 62 5.27 -10.56 11.34
CA ILE A 62 5.34 -11.86 12.01
C ILE A 62 3.94 -12.39 12.28
N GLU A 63 3.05 -11.58 12.86
CA GLU A 63 1.67 -11.97 13.15
C GLU A 63 0.87 -12.29 11.89
N LEU A 64 1.15 -11.59 10.80
CA LEU A 64 0.53 -11.81 9.50
C LEU A 64 1.12 -13.00 8.75
N VAL A 65 2.15 -13.64 9.30
CA VAL A 65 2.86 -14.76 8.65
C VAL A 65 3.35 -14.35 7.25
N ALA A 66 3.93 -13.16 7.17
CA ALA A 66 4.35 -12.59 5.89
C ALA A 66 5.58 -13.30 5.34
N ILE A 67 5.53 -13.65 4.06
CA ILE A 67 6.65 -14.23 3.31
C ILE A 67 6.86 -13.43 2.02
N ARG A 68 8.10 -13.43 1.51
CA ARG A 68 8.40 -12.76 0.23
C ARG A 68 7.89 -13.62 -0.93
N ARG A 69 7.09 -13.02 -1.82
CA ARG A 69 6.53 -13.73 -2.99
C ARG A 69 7.58 -14.17 -4.01
N GLU A 70 8.67 -13.41 -4.11
CA GLU A 70 9.71 -13.61 -5.13
C GLU A 70 10.81 -14.58 -4.69
N MET A 71 10.78 -15.05 -3.44
CA MET A 71 11.76 -16.00 -2.95
C MET A 71 11.42 -17.42 -3.37
N PRO A 72 12.43 -18.25 -3.72
CA PRO A 72 12.19 -19.66 -3.96
C PRO A 72 11.56 -20.34 -2.74
N GLN A 73 10.70 -21.31 -3.01
CA GLN A 73 10.03 -22.06 -1.95
C GLN A 73 11.07 -22.71 -1.03
N GLY A 74 10.88 -22.54 0.29
CA GLY A 74 11.80 -23.07 1.30
C GLY A 74 12.94 -22.13 1.68
N VAL A 75 13.11 -21.01 1.01
CA VAL A 75 14.07 -19.99 1.42
C VAL A 75 13.39 -19.05 2.43
N VAL A 76 13.94 -19.00 3.63
CA VAL A 76 13.47 -18.09 4.69
C VAL A 76 14.41 -16.91 4.75
N ALA A 77 13.93 -15.74 4.32
CA ALA A 77 14.64 -14.48 4.52
C ALA A 77 13.82 -13.65 5.53
N PRO A 78 14.34 -13.39 6.72
CA PRO A 78 13.61 -12.63 7.73
C PRO A 78 13.30 -11.21 7.24
N ILE A 79 12.08 -10.75 7.54
CA ILE A 79 11.65 -9.38 7.26
C ILE A 79 11.64 -8.63 8.59
N ASP A 80 12.83 -8.39 9.12
CA ASP A 80 13.02 -7.64 10.36
C ASP A 80 13.19 -6.13 10.08
N ALA A 81 13.30 -5.34 11.13
CA ALA A 81 13.45 -3.89 11.00
C ALA A 81 14.68 -3.50 10.18
N ARG A 82 15.77 -4.27 10.29
CA ARG A 82 17.00 -4.01 9.53
C ARG A 82 16.79 -4.25 8.03
N ALA A 83 16.10 -5.35 7.67
CA ALA A 83 15.76 -5.64 6.29
C ALA A 83 14.83 -4.57 5.71
N LEU A 84 13.84 -4.11 6.48
CA LEU A 84 12.92 -3.06 6.07
C LEU A 84 13.65 -1.73 5.82
N ARG A 85 14.65 -1.42 6.64
CA ARG A 85 15.45 -0.20 6.47
C ARG A 85 16.35 -0.26 5.23
N ALA A 86 16.89 -1.43 4.93
CA ALA A 86 17.84 -1.62 3.82
C ALA A 86 17.16 -1.72 2.45
N GLY A 87 15.90 -2.14 2.41
CA GLY A 87 15.15 -2.33 1.16
C GLY A 87 14.21 -1.18 0.87
N ASP A 88 13.72 -1.14 -0.36
CA ASP A 88 12.81 -0.10 -0.83
C ASP A 88 11.42 -0.67 -1.15
N VAL A 89 11.36 -1.86 -1.72
CA VAL A 89 10.11 -2.54 -2.12
C VAL A 89 10.11 -3.96 -1.57
N PHE A 90 8.99 -4.34 -0.93
CA PHE A 90 8.78 -5.69 -0.40
C PHE A 90 7.42 -6.20 -0.90
N THR A 91 7.46 -7.22 -1.74
CA THR A 91 6.25 -7.87 -2.25
C THR A 91 5.99 -9.12 -1.42
N LEU A 92 4.95 -9.06 -0.59
CA LEU A 92 4.71 -10.05 0.45
C LEU A 92 3.38 -10.77 0.24
N ARG A 93 3.36 -12.02 0.71
CA ARG A 93 2.13 -12.79 0.91
C ARG A 93 1.90 -12.94 2.41
N THR A 94 0.70 -12.61 2.85
CA THR A 94 0.29 -12.75 4.24
C THR A 94 -0.87 -13.74 4.35
N ARG A 95 -1.22 -14.14 5.58
CA ARG A 95 -2.43 -14.95 5.81
C ARG A 95 -3.74 -14.23 5.41
N LEU A 96 -3.69 -12.90 5.22
CA LEU A 96 -4.85 -12.08 4.82
C LEU A 96 -4.76 -11.58 3.38
N GLY A 97 -3.81 -12.09 2.59
CA GLY A 97 -3.62 -11.72 1.20
C GLY A 97 -2.30 -11.03 0.93
N ASP A 98 -2.13 -10.56 -0.28
CA ASP A 98 -0.88 -9.96 -0.74
C ASP A 98 -0.75 -8.51 -0.27
N LEU A 99 0.45 -8.19 0.23
CA LEU A 99 0.80 -6.87 0.77
C LEU A 99 2.11 -6.40 0.16
N ASP A 100 2.08 -5.25 -0.49
CA ASP A 100 3.27 -4.60 -1.03
C ASP A 100 3.64 -3.40 -0.16
N LEU A 101 4.89 -3.39 0.30
CA LEU A 101 5.45 -2.32 1.13
C LEU A 101 6.44 -1.53 0.29
N LEU A 102 6.27 -0.21 0.24
CA LEU A 102 7.14 0.68 -0.50
C LEU A 102 7.62 1.81 0.42
N ALA A 103 8.94 2.03 0.46
CA ALA A 103 9.51 3.17 1.18
C ALA A 103 9.44 4.44 0.32
N HIS A 104 9.75 4.31 -0.97
CA HIS A 104 9.74 5.40 -1.95
C HIS A 104 9.00 4.95 -3.20
N PRO A 105 7.66 5.11 -3.25
CA PRO A 105 6.86 4.61 -4.39
C PRO A 105 7.13 5.35 -5.70
N ALA A 106 7.73 6.55 -5.63
CA ALA A 106 8.20 7.32 -6.79
C ALA A 106 9.30 8.28 -6.33
N PRO A 107 10.12 8.84 -7.24
CA PRO A 107 11.31 9.60 -6.85
C PRO A 107 11.08 10.76 -5.88
N ALA A 108 9.91 11.42 -5.94
CA ALA A 108 9.60 12.56 -5.10
C ALA A 108 8.68 12.19 -3.92
N PHE A 109 8.40 10.90 -3.71
CA PHE A 109 7.40 10.47 -2.75
C PHE A 109 7.99 9.54 -1.68
N ASP A 110 7.66 9.86 -0.44
CA ASP A 110 7.91 9.04 0.74
C ASP A 110 6.69 9.14 1.67
N TYR A 111 6.77 8.51 2.84
CA TYR A 111 5.67 8.57 3.80
C TYR A 111 5.30 10.01 4.18
N ALA A 112 6.27 10.86 4.49
CA ALA A 112 6.01 12.22 4.95
C ALA A 112 5.31 13.07 3.88
N THR A 113 5.77 12.98 2.63
CA THR A 113 5.16 13.73 1.52
C THR A 113 3.74 13.27 1.24
N LEU A 114 3.49 11.96 1.26
CA LEU A 114 2.15 11.41 1.05
C LEU A 114 1.22 11.70 2.23
N ALA A 115 1.71 11.57 3.46
CA ALA A 115 0.91 11.84 4.65
C ALA A 115 0.45 13.30 4.74
N ALA A 116 1.25 14.24 4.22
CA ALA A 116 0.91 15.66 4.21
C ALA A 116 -0.38 15.96 3.41
N HIS A 117 -0.68 15.16 2.39
CA HIS A 117 -1.86 15.35 1.52
C HIS A 117 -2.90 14.24 1.71
N ALA A 118 -2.64 13.25 2.55
CA ALA A 118 -3.51 12.10 2.72
C ALA A 118 -4.86 12.49 3.32
N VAL A 119 -5.89 11.75 2.93
CA VAL A 119 -7.21 11.82 3.53
C VAL A 119 -7.41 10.65 4.48
N ARG A 120 -8.11 10.87 5.58
CA ARG A 120 -8.46 9.79 6.51
C ARG A 120 -9.79 9.20 6.11
N VAL A 121 -9.83 7.87 5.98
CA VAL A 121 -11.02 7.13 5.58
C VAL A 121 -11.15 5.89 6.46
N GLU A 122 -12.36 5.59 6.88
CA GLU A 122 -12.65 4.32 7.53
C GLU A 122 -12.88 3.25 6.47
N ILE A 123 -12.09 2.17 6.53
CA ILE A 123 -12.20 1.02 5.63
C ILE A 123 -12.43 -0.21 6.49
N GLN A 124 -13.66 -0.72 6.49
CA GLN A 124 -14.07 -1.92 7.25
C GLN A 124 -13.61 -1.89 8.72
N GLY A 125 -13.76 -0.74 9.36
CA GLY A 125 -13.41 -0.56 10.77
C GLY A 125 -11.98 -0.05 11.02
N ALA A 126 -11.13 0.00 10.01
CA ALA A 126 -9.79 0.56 10.12
C ALA A 126 -9.79 2.04 9.74
N ASP A 127 -9.19 2.88 10.58
CA ASP A 127 -8.96 4.30 10.28
C ASP A 127 -7.64 4.42 9.53
N VAL A 128 -7.70 4.75 8.23
CA VAL A 128 -6.56 4.64 7.32
C VAL A 128 -6.27 6.00 6.66
N GLN A 129 -5.00 6.38 6.62
CA GLN A 129 -4.54 7.47 5.78
C GLN A 129 -4.44 6.97 4.33
N VAL A 130 -5.15 7.63 3.42
CA VAL A 130 -5.18 7.26 2.00
C VAL A 130 -4.54 8.38 1.20
N ALA A 131 -3.64 8.05 0.28
CA ALA A 131 -2.99 9.04 -0.58
C ALA A 131 -4.04 9.86 -1.34
N SER A 132 -3.78 11.15 -1.52
CA SER A 132 -4.65 12.01 -2.30
C SER A 132 -4.74 11.54 -3.75
N LEU A 133 -5.84 11.87 -4.43
CA LEU A 133 -6.01 11.53 -5.83
C LEU A 133 -4.90 12.15 -6.69
N ASP A 134 -4.51 13.39 -6.39
CA ASP A 134 -3.43 14.07 -7.11
C ASP A 134 -2.09 13.35 -6.94
N ASP A 135 -1.76 12.89 -5.73
CA ASP A 135 -0.54 12.12 -5.47
C ASP A 135 -0.57 10.75 -6.16
N LEU A 136 -1.72 10.08 -6.15
CA LEU A 136 -1.87 8.81 -6.89
C LEU A 136 -1.62 9.00 -8.38
N MET A 137 -2.15 10.07 -8.97
CA MET A 137 -1.92 10.40 -10.38
C MET A 137 -0.46 10.70 -10.66
N ALA A 138 0.19 11.47 -9.78
CA ALA A 138 1.61 11.81 -9.93
C ALA A 138 2.50 10.58 -9.87
N MET A 139 2.23 9.65 -8.97
CA MET A 139 2.97 8.38 -8.89
C MET A 139 2.77 7.51 -10.14
N LYS A 140 1.57 7.48 -10.71
CA LYS A 140 1.28 6.75 -11.95
C LYS A 140 2.01 7.35 -13.14
N ARG A 141 2.08 8.69 -13.24
CA ARG A 141 2.85 9.37 -14.29
C ARG A 141 4.35 9.04 -14.19
N ALA A 142 4.87 9.01 -12.96
CA ALA A 142 6.28 8.69 -12.73
C ALA A 142 6.61 7.24 -13.12
N ALA A 143 5.71 6.29 -12.90
CA ALA A 143 5.88 4.90 -13.30
C ALA A 143 5.87 4.72 -14.81
N GLY A 144 5.00 5.41 -15.54
CA GLY A 144 5.02 5.52 -17.01
C GLY A 144 4.77 4.21 -17.78
N ARG A 145 4.26 3.16 -17.13
CA ARG A 145 3.95 1.88 -17.80
C ARG A 145 2.66 1.99 -18.64
N PRO A 146 2.47 1.15 -19.68
CA PRO A 146 1.22 1.19 -20.47
C PRO A 146 -0.05 1.05 -19.62
N LYS A 147 -0.06 0.16 -18.62
CA LYS A 147 -1.19 -0.01 -17.70
C LYS A 147 -1.44 1.25 -16.86
N ASP A 148 -0.40 2.00 -16.55
CA ASP A 148 -0.52 3.24 -15.77
C ASP A 148 -1.19 4.35 -16.57
N ARG A 149 -1.08 4.35 -17.88
CA ARG A 149 -1.76 5.32 -18.76
C ARG A 149 -3.28 5.13 -18.70
N VAL A 150 -3.75 3.88 -18.74
CA VAL A 150 -5.18 3.56 -18.62
C VAL A 150 -5.70 4.00 -17.25
N GLU A 151 -4.97 3.69 -16.19
CA GLU A 151 -5.34 4.11 -14.84
C GLU A 151 -5.36 5.64 -14.71
N LEU A 152 -4.40 6.35 -15.34
CA LEU A 152 -4.37 7.81 -15.35
C LEU A 152 -5.60 8.41 -16.03
N GLU A 153 -6.10 7.81 -17.10
CA GLU A 153 -7.32 8.26 -17.76
C GLU A 153 -8.52 8.10 -16.82
N ILE A 154 -8.61 6.97 -16.12
CA ILE A 154 -9.68 6.71 -15.14
C ILE A 154 -9.61 7.73 -13.99
N LEU A 155 -8.44 7.91 -13.40
CA LEU A 155 -8.24 8.85 -12.30
C LEU A 155 -8.47 10.30 -12.73
N GLY A 156 -8.06 10.66 -13.94
CA GLY A 156 -8.32 11.98 -14.52
C GLY A 156 -9.80 12.26 -14.67
N ALA A 157 -10.58 11.28 -15.13
CA ALA A 157 -12.03 11.40 -15.24
C ALA A 157 -12.69 11.57 -13.86
N LEU A 158 -12.20 10.84 -12.85
CA LEU A 158 -12.68 11.01 -11.47
C LEU A 158 -12.37 12.40 -10.94
N ARG A 159 -11.18 12.91 -11.20
CA ARG A 159 -10.78 14.27 -10.79
C ARG A 159 -11.72 15.32 -11.38
N GLU A 160 -12.02 15.21 -12.67
CA GLU A 160 -12.95 16.12 -13.34
C GLU A 160 -14.36 16.06 -12.75
N GLN A 161 -14.86 14.87 -12.40
CA GLN A 161 -16.16 14.71 -11.76
C GLN A 161 -16.20 15.38 -10.38
N ILE A 162 -15.14 15.21 -9.60
CA ILE A 162 -15.02 15.83 -8.27
C ILE A 162 -15.05 17.36 -8.42
N ASP A 163 -14.30 17.91 -9.38
CA ASP A 163 -14.24 19.35 -9.62
C ASP A 163 -15.58 19.94 -10.09
N ARG A 164 -16.40 19.17 -10.82
CA ARG A 164 -17.74 19.61 -11.27
C ARG A 164 -18.79 19.57 -10.17
N HIS A 165 -18.65 18.70 -9.18
CA HIS A 165 -19.64 18.46 -8.14
C HIS A 165 -19.17 18.93 -6.75
N GLY A 166 -17.97 19.44 -6.68
CA GLY A 166 -17.38 19.98 -5.44
C GLY A 166 -17.82 21.38 -5.08
#